data_ecbc03c4cba551a703d3046f2aebc7df
#
_entry.id   ecbc03c4cba551a703d3046f2aebc7df
#
_cell.length_a   1.000
_cell.length_b   1.000
_cell.length_c   1.000
_cell.angle_alpha   90.00
_cell.angle_beta   90.00
_cell.angle_gamma   90.00
#
_symmetry.space_group_name_H-M   'P 1'
#
loop_
_entity.id
_entity.type
_entity.pdbx_description
1 polymer ?
#
loop_
_entity_poly.entity_id
_entity_poly.type
_entity_poly.pdbx_seq_one_letter_code
_entity_poly.pdbx_strand_id
1 'polypeptide(L)'
;MRFTTLAAVAVTAPLLITGFADPASAATVTPANVAASASAKKHVKKAKTQAMGAVAMRAKGTTYSPQKAADRLENWADRGMSGYHNRCLQLADNAYQPKRGRTSTALSQWNRAKRHGYGHPRDTNPPVGAQMFWKTSNPAGHIATYVGNGKAVTNMPGGKVKKIDWKKMNS
;
A
#
# COMPACT_ATOMS: atom_id res chain seq x y z
N MET A 1 -5.16 47.91 -14.55
CA MET A 1 -4.02 48.76 -14.23
C MET A 1 -4.07 49.16 -12.79
N ARG A 2 -3.21 48.61 -11.99
CA ARG A 2 -2.60 49.09 -10.73
C ARG A 2 -1.94 47.89 -10.05
N PHE A 3 -0.63 47.85 -10.17
CA PHE A 3 0.26 46.91 -9.44
C PHE A 3 0.37 47.40 -7.99
N THR A 4 0.16 46.53 -7.04
CA THR A 4 0.48 46.80 -5.64
C THR A 4 1.53 45.79 -5.18
N THR A 5 2.73 46.27 -5.04
CA THR A 5 3.91 45.63 -4.48
C THR A 5 3.74 45.54 -2.96
N LEU A 6 3.86 44.37 -2.35
CA LEU A 6 3.97 44.23 -0.90
C LEU A 6 5.32 43.65 -0.53
N ALA A 7 5.98 44.41 0.36
CA ALA A 7 7.34 44.20 0.83
C ALA A 7 7.46 43.03 1.80
N ALA A 8 8.59 42.33 1.71
CA ALA A 8 9.03 41.31 2.65
C ALA A 8 9.59 41.95 3.92
N VAL A 9 9.15 41.53 5.09
CA VAL A 9 9.77 41.84 6.37
C VAL A 9 10.49 40.59 6.88
N ALA A 10 11.83 40.68 6.94
CA ALA A 10 12.67 39.67 7.55
C ALA A 10 12.79 40.00 9.06
N VAL A 11 12.45 39.06 9.92
CA VAL A 11 12.68 39.08 11.35
C VAL A 11 13.80 38.12 11.69
N THR A 12 14.95 38.67 12.03
CA THR A 12 16.08 37.92 12.61
C THR A 12 15.98 37.95 14.13
N ALA A 13 16.00 36.79 14.78
CA ALA A 13 16.12 36.65 16.23
C ALA A 13 17.49 36.02 16.58
N PRO A 14 18.21 36.55 17.60
CA PRO A 14 19.52 36.04 18.00
C PRO A 14 19.43 34.84 18.92
N LEU A 15 20.33 33.89 18.68
CA LEU A 15 20.54 32.65 19.44
C LEU A 15 21.42 33.00 20.67
N LEU A 16 20.90 32.83 21.88
CA LEU A 16 21.67 32.87 23.12
C LEU A 16 22.01 31.42 23.53
N ILE A 17 23.32 31.12 23.47
CA ILE A 17 23.90 29.88 23.99
C ILE A 17 24.36 30.20 25.44
N THR A 18 23.75 29.53 26.42
CA THR A 18 24.31 29.47 27.78
C THR A 18 24.67 28.01 28.06
N GLY A 19 25.97 27.77 28.16
CA GLY A 19 26.53 26.52 28.61
C GLY A 19 26.40 26.36 30.12
N PHE A 20 26.05 25.16 30.56
CA PHE A 20 26.29 24.68 31.90
C PHE A 20 27.06 23.37 31.83
N ALA A 21 28.26 23.39 32.34
CA ALA A 21 29.06 22.23 32.62
C ALA A 21 28.62 21.64 33.97
N ASP A 22 28.36 20.35 34.03
CA ASP A 22 28.17 19.62 35.26
C ASP A 22 29.25 18.55 35.44
N PRO A 23 29.77 18.41 36.68
CA PRO A 23 30.95 17.59 36.95
C PRO A 23 30.61 16.09 37.06
N ALA A 24 31.59 15.31 36.66
CA ALA A 24 31.63 13.87 36.72
C ALA A 24 31.29 13.30 38.11
N SER A 25 30.31 12.43 38.18
CA SER A 25 30.13 11.48 39.31
C SER A 25 30.50 10.10 38.80
N ALA A 26 31.68 9.67 39.24
CA ALA A 26 32.16 8.32 39.01
C ALA A 26 31.37 7.33 39.90
N ALA A 27 30.42 6.63 39.34
CA ALA A 27 29.78 5.48 39.99
C ALA A 27 30.52 4.23 39.58
N THR A 28 31.21 3.62 40.56
CA THR A 28 31.86 2.31 40.50
C THR A 28 30.82 1.23 40.21
N VAL A 29 30.87 0.61 39.05
CA VAL A 29 30.04 -0.53 38.71
C VAL A 29 30.76 -1.80 39.07
N THR A 30 30.30 -2.49 40.12
CA THR A 30 30.69 -3.84 40.50
C THR A 30 30.24 -4.83 39.43
N PRO A 31 31.10 -5.76 38.98
CA PRO A 31 30.68 -6.81 38.05
C PRO A 31 30.05 -7.98 38.79
N ALA A 32 28.75 -7.99 38.92
CA ALA A 32 28.05 -9.20 39.34
C ALA A 32 26.68 -9.28 38.66
N ASN A 33 26.45 -10.40 38.01
CA ASN A 33 25.20 -10.86 37.37
C ASN A 33 24.95 -10.37 35.93
N VAL A 34 25.80 -10.81 35.00
CA VAL A 34 25.35 -11.09 33.64
C VAL A 34 24.59 -12.44 33.68
N ALA A 35 23.37 -12.40 34.23
CA ALA A 35 22.42 -13.49 34.00
C ALA A 35 21.99 -13.39 32.55
N ALA A 36 22.30 -14.41 31.77
CA ALA A 36 21.94 -14.57 30.38
C ALA A 36 20.42 -14.43 30.20
N SER A 37 19.96 -13.26 29.87
CA SER A 37 18.66 -13.06 29.26
C SER A 37 18.77 -13.58 27.84
N ALA A 38 18.52 -14.87 27.64
CA ALA A 38 18.29 -15.46 26.34
C ALA A 38 17.04 -14.80 25.78
N SER A 39 17.25 -13.68 25.07
CA SER A 39 16.23 -13.04 24.26
C SER A 39 15.75 -14.06 23.24
N ALA A 40 14.66 -14.73 23.56
CA ALA A 40 13.92 -15.54 22.63
C ALA A 40 13.53 -14.64 21.45
N LYS A 41 14.35 -14.63 20.42
CA LYS A 41 13.99 -14.06 19.11
C LYS A 41 12.80 -14.86 18.63
N LYS A 42 11.62 -14.36 18.97
CA LYS A 42 10.35 -14.82 18.42
C LYS A 42 10.45 -14.57 16.93
N HIS A 43 10.85 -15.59 16.17
CA HIS A 43 10.76 -15.56 14.71
C HIS A 43 9.28 -15.45 14.39
N VAL A 44 8.79 -14.21 14.28
CA VAL A 44 7.54 -13.93 13.60
C VAL A 44 7.76 -14.37 12.17
N LYS A 45 7.37 -15.61 11.86
CA LYS A 45 7.31 -16.09 10.48
C LYS A 45 6.40 -15.12 9.75
N LYS A 46 6.99 -14.19 8.98
CA LYS A 46 6.27 -13.29 8.10
C LYS A 46 5.43 -14.19 7.20
N ALA A 47 4.13 -14.22 7.42
CA ALA A 47 3.23 -15.05 6.63
C ALA A 47 3.45 -14.68 5.17
N LYS A 48 3.95 -15.62 4.36
CA LYS A 48 4.20 -15.39 2.95
C LYS A 48 2.88 -15.04 2.29
N THR A 49 2.79 -13.84 1.75
CA THR A 49 1.64 -13.43 0.95
C THR A 49 1.63 -14.28 -0.32
N GLN A 50 0.60 -15.10 -0.49
CA GLN A 50 0.49 -16.01 -1.62
C GLN A 50 -0.47 -15.41 -2.66
N ALA A 51 -0.04 -15.35 -3.91
CA ALA A 51 -0.91 -14.95 -4.99
C ALA A 51 -2.09 -15.93 -5.13
N MET A 52 -3.31 -15.41 -5.19
CA MET A 52 -4.52 -16.20 -5.40
C MET A 52 -4.90 -16.30 -6.89
N GLY A 53 -4.28 -15.48 -7.72
CA GLY A 53 -4.54 -15.45 -9.16
C GLY A 53 -4.92 -14.07 -9.68
N ALA A 54 -5.11 -13.98 -10.98
CA ALA A 54 -5.52 -12.78 -11.68
C ALA A 54 -6.94 -12.93 -12.23
N VAL A 55 -7.67 -11.84 -12.26
CA VAL A 55 -9.05 -11.80 -12.81
C VAL A 55 -9.15 -10.60 -13.74
N ALA A 56 -9.49 -10.86 -14.99
CA ALA A 56 -9.91 -9.80 -15.90
C ALA A 56 -11.32 -9.33 -15.52
N MET A 57 -11.48 -8.07 -15.14
CA MET A 57 -12.80 -7.49 -14.96
C MET A 57 -13.50 -7.41 -16.31
N ARG A 58 -14.70 -7.98 -16.40
CA ARG A 58 -15.53 -7.76 -17.58
C ARG A 58 -15.84 -6.27 -17.71
N ALA A 59 -15.59 -5.72 -18.89
CA ALA A 59 -16.01 -4.35 -19.24
C ALA A 59 -17.55 -4.21 -19.15
N LYS A 60 -18.30 -5.30 -19.37
CA LYS A 60 -19.76 -5.34 -19.20
C LYS A 60 -20.10 -5.28 -17.69
N GLY A 61 -20.70 -4.20 -17.27
CA GLY A 61 -21.10 -3.97 -15.86
C GLY A 61 -20.19 -3.04 -15.09
N THR A 62 -19.18 -2.46 -15.74
CA THR A 62 -18.37 -1.35 -15.21
C THR A 62 -18.52 -0.11 -16.09
N THR A 63 -18.30 1.08 -15.53
CA THR A 63 -18.31 2.31 -16.29
C THR A 63 -17.05 2.44 -17.17
N TYR A 64 -15.92 1.99 -16.63
CA TYR A 64 -14.64 2.04 -17.33
C TYR A 64 -14.19 0.65 -17.78
N SER A 65 -13.54 0.60 -18.94
CA SER A 65 -12.85 -0.58 -19.45
C SER A 65 -11.68 -0.96 -18.53
N PRO A 66 -11.18 -2.20 -18.60
CA PRO A 66 -10.00 -2.61 -17.84
C PRO A 66 -8.78 -1.69 -18.09
N GLN A 67 -8.51 -1.35 -19.36
CA GLN A 67 -7.43 -0.43 -19.71
C GLN A 67 -7.63 0.94 -19.05
N LYS A 68 -8.82 1.53 -19.21
CA LYS A 68 -9.11 2.84 -18.62
C LYS A 68 -9.01 2.85 -17.09
N ALA A 69 -9.39 1.75 -16.43
CA ALA A 69 -9.25 1.61 -14.99
C ALA A 69 -7.77 1.53 -14.58
N ALA A 70 -6.94 0.81 -15.35
CA ALA A 70 -5.49 0.77 -15.15
C ALA A 70 -4.87 2.16 -15.30
N ASP A 71 -5.16 2.89 -16.37
CA ASP A 71 -4.67 4.26 -16.60
C ASP A 71 -5.04 5.20 -15.44
N ARG A 72 -6.26 5.11 -14.94
CA ARG A 72 -6.73 5.90 -13.79
C ARG A 72 -5.92 5.60 -12.54
N LEU A 73 -5.66 4.33 -12.27
CA LEU A 73 -4.89 3.90 -11.11
C LEU A 73 -3.43 4.33 -11.20
N GLU A 74 -2.79 4.24 -12.38
CA GLU A 74 -1.46 4.76 -12.59
C GLU A 74 -1.40 6.26 -12.31
N ASN A 75 -2.31 7.02 -12.88
CA ASN A 75 -2.41 8.46 -12.64
C ASN A 75 -2.59 8.79 -11.14
N TRP A 76 -3.38 8.01 -10.40
CA TRP A 76 -3.54 8.19 -8.96
C TRP A 76 -2.28 7.85 -8.16
N ALA A 77 -1.55 6.82 -8.57
CA ALA A 77 -0.28 6.45 -7.96
C ALA A 77 0.80 7.53 -8.21
N ASP A 78 0.90 8.03 -9.44
CA ASP A 78 1.86 9.06 -9.84
C ASP A 78 1.61 10.40 -9.12
N ARG A 79 0.34 10.73 -8.85
CA ARG A 79 -0.04 11.90 -8.05
C ARG A 79 0.04 11.68 -6.54
N GLY A 80 0.47 10.52 -6.08
CA GLY A 80 0.60 10.23 -4.66
C GLY A 80 -0.74 10.20 -3.90
N MET A 81 -1.84 9.84 -4.58
CA MET A 81 -3.16 9.76 -3.95
C MET A 81 -3.13 8.89 -2.69
N SER A 82 -3.91 9.25 -1.70
CA SER A 82 -3.99 8.57 -0.39
C SER A 82 -5.44 8.43 0.09
N GLY A 83 -5.63 7.97 1.34
CA GLY A 83 -6.96 7.80 1.93
C GLY A 83 -7.54 6.39 1.76
N TYR A 84 -6.74 5.43 1.26
CA TYR A 84 -7.18 4.06 1.05
C TYR A 84 -6.63 3.07 2.10
N HIS A 85 -6.41 3.51 3.33
CA HIS A 85 -5.98 2.61 4.40
C HIS A 85 -6.98 1.46 4.58
N ASN A 86 -6.53 0.20 4.46
CA ASN A 86 -7.37 -1.01 4.47
C ASN A 86 -8.53 -1.03 3.45
N ARG A 87 -8.43 -0.27 2.36
CA ARG A 87 -9.48 -0.09 1.36
C ARG A 87 -9.04 -0.47 -0.05
N CYS A 88 -8.25 -1.55 -0.19
CA CYS A 88 -7.73 -2.01 -1.48
C CYS A 88 -8.85 -2.31 -2.50
N LEU A 89 -9.93 -2.96 -2.05
CA LEU A 89 -11.08 -3.23 -2.91
C LEU A 89 -11.80 -1.95 -3.33
N GLN A 90 -11.97 -1.00 -2.41
CA GLN A 90 -12.59 0.30 -2.74
C GLN A 90 -11.75 1.08 -3.76
N LEU A 91 -10.42 1.02 -3.66
CA LEU A 91 -9.52 1.62 -4.65
C LEU A 91 -9.78 1.04 -6.04
N ALA A 92 -9.83 -0.29 -6.16
CA ALA A 92 -10.14 -0.96 -7.41
C ALA A 92 -11.56 -0.60 -7.90
N ASP A 93 -12.58 -0.67 -7.05
CA ASP A 93 -13.95 -0.31 -7.39
C ASP A 93 -14.07 1.14 -7.88
N ASN A 94 -13.37 2.07 -7.26
CA ASN A 94 -13.36 3.47 -7.70
C ASN A 94 -12.72 3.63 -9.08
N ALA A 95 -11.73 2.80 -9.42
CA ALA A 95 -11.11 2.84 -10.74
C ALA A 95 -12.02 2.28 -11.84
N TYR A 96 -12.71 1.17 -11.58
CA TYR A 96 -13.61 0.50 -12.54
C TYR A 96 -15.01 1.07 -12.56
N GLN A 97 -15.51 1.58 -11.45
CA GLN A 97 -16.89 2.01 -11.22
C GLN A 97 -17.91 0.93 -11.61
N PRO A 98 -17.95 -0.20 -10.88
CA PRO A 98 -18.94 -1.24 -11.15
C PRO A 98 -20.35 -0.69 -10.91
N LYS A 99 -21.23 -0.90 -11.88
CA LYS A 99 -22.63 -0.43 -11.82
C LYS A 99 -23.45 -1.21 -10.79
N ARG A 100 -23.11 -2.50 -10.60
CA ARG A 100 -23.80 -3.41 -9.68
C ARG A 100 -22.83 -4.44 -9.11
N GLY A 101 -23.24 -5.08 -8.01
CA GLY A 101 -22.61 -6.28 -7.50
C GLY A 101 -21.24 -6.05 -6.87
N ARG A 102 -21.05 -5.00 -6.13
CA ARG A 102 -19.88 -4.82 -5.27
C ARG A 102 -19.82 -5.92 -4.22
N THR A 103 -18.63 -6.32 -3.86
CA THR A 103 -18.38 -7.27 -2.77
C THR A 103 -17.77 -6.50 -1.59
N SER A 104 -17.76 -7.12 -0.41
CA SER A 104 -17.28 -6.48 0.81
C SER A 104 -15.76 -6.58 0.99
N THR A 105 -15.13 -7.63 0.40
CA THR A 105 -13.70 -7.91 0.60
C THR A 105 -13.03 -8.38 -0.70
N ALA A 106 -11.70 -8.28 -0.76
CA ALA A 106 -10.92 -8.82 -1.88
C ALA A 106 -11.12 -10.34 -2.02
N LEU A 107 -11.18 -11.08 -0.91
CA LEU A 107 -11.44 -12.51 -0.92
C LEU A 107 -12.83 -12.82 -1.48
N SER A 108 -13.86 -12.07 -1.10
CA SER A 108 -15.22 -12.23 -1.64
C SER A 108 -15.25 -11.94 -3.13
N GLN A 109 -14.52 -10.94 -3.61
CA GLN A 109 -14.40 -10.63 -5.03
C GLN A 109 -13.72 -11.77 -5.80
N TRP A 110 -12.63 -12.32 -5.28
CA TRP A 110 -11.96 -13.48 -5.84
C TRP A 110 -12.88 -14.71 -5.91
N ASN A 111 -13.58 -15.04 -4.82
CA ASN A 111 -14.51 -16.16 -4.78
C ASN A 111 -15.65 -15.99 -5.77
N ARG A 112 -16.16 -14.78 -5.93
CA ARG A 112 -17.16 -14.45 -6.93
C ARG A 112 -16.60 -14.66 -8.34
N ALA A 113 -15.41 -14.18 -8.63
CA ALA A 113 -14.78 -14.36 -9.94
C ALA A 113 -14.61 -15.85 -10.30
N LYS A 114 -14.18 -16.66 -9.34
CA LYS A 114 -14.08 -18.12 -9.54
C LYS A 114 -15.43 -18.76 -9.88
N ARG A 115 -16.48 -18.44 -9.13
CA ARG A 115 -17.83 -18.99 -9.39
C ARG A 115 -18.37 -18.65 -10.77
N HIS A 116 -17.94 -17.52 -11.33
CA HIS A 116 -18.36 -17.08 -12.67
C HIS A 116 -17.37 -17.45 -13.80
N GLY A 117 -16.37 -18.29 -13.50
CA GLY A 117 -15.39 -18.73 -14.49
C GLY A 117 -14.38 -17.66 -14.94
N TYR A 118 -14.22 -16.60 -14.15
CA TYR A 118 -13.24 -15.50 -14.43
C TYR A 118 -11.98 -15.61 -13.59
N GLY A 119 -11.90 -16.57 -12.71
CA GLY A 119 -10.74 -16.75 -11.86
C GLY A 119 -9.68 -17.58 -12.57
N HIS A 120 -8.49 -17.04 -12.71
CA HIS A 120 -7.30 -17.71 -13.29
C HIS A 120 -6.26 -17.91 -12.18
N PRO A 121 -6.31 -19.04 -11.45
CA PRO A 121 -5.37 -19.30 -10.36
C PRO A 121 -3.94 -19.42 -10.89
N ARG A 122 -3.00 -18.76 -10.21
CA ARG A 122 -1.56 -18.80 -10.54
C ARG A 122 -1.20 -18.27 -11.94
N ASP A 123 -2.05 -17.47 -12.54
CA ASP A 123 -1.74 -16.80 -13.79
C ASP A 123 -0.55 -15.83 -13.58
N THR A 124 0.48 -15.99 -14.38
CA THR A 124 1.72 -15.19 -14.36
C THR A 124 1.78 -14.18 -15.49
N ASN A 125 0.80 -14.17 -16.38
CA ASN A 125 0.72 -13.26 -17.52
C ASN A 125 -0.65 -12.56 -17.60
N PRO A 126 -1.03 -11.79 -16.56
CA PRO A 126 -2.32 -11.12 -16.53
C PRO A 126 -2.39 -10.03 -17.61
N PRO A 127 -3.54 -9.84 -18.27
CA PRO A 127 -3.74 -8.70 -19.15
C PRO A 127 -3.83 -7.39 -18.36
N VAL A 128 -3.53 -6.26 -19.00
CA VAL A 128 -3.69 -4.93 -18.38
C VAL A 128 -5.14 -4.75 -17.91
N GLY A 129 -5.28 -4.24 -16.70
CA GLY A 129 -6.56 -4.13 -16.01
C GLY A 129 -7.02 -5.42 -15.34
N ALA A 130 -6.24 -6.51 -15.31
CA ALA A 130 -6.59 -7.68 -14.52
C ALA A 130 -6.52 -7.36 -13.01
N GLN A 131 -7.51 -7.80 -12.26
CA GLN A 131 -7.47 -7.75 -10.81
C GLN A 131 -6.67 -8.94 -10.27
N MET A 132 -5.68 -8.64 -9.47
CA MET A 132 -4.78 -9.61 -8.87
C MET A 132 -5.08 -9.75 -7.38
N PHE A 133 -5.11 -10.97 -6.87
CA PHE A 133 -5.52 -11.25 -5.50
C PHE A 133 -4.45 -12.00 -4.72
N TRP A 134 -4.29 -11.67 -3.45
CA TRP A 134 -3.39 -12.33 -2.52
C TRP A 134 -4.10 -12.72 -1.23
N LYS A 135 -3.80 -13.92 -0.77
CA LYS A 135 -4.11 -14.30 0.60
C LYS A 135 -3.07 -13.67 1.52
N THR A 136 -3.52 -12.92 2.50
CA THR A 136 -2.67 -12.26 3.49
C THR A 136 -3.03 -12.74 4.90
N SER A 137 -2.35 -12.24 5.92
CA SER A 137 -2.75 -12.44 7.31
C SER A 137 -4.12 -11.82 7.63
N ASN A 138 -4.54 -10.81 6.86
CA ASN A 138 -5.88 -10.25 6.94
C ASN A 138 -6.86 -11.19 6.20
N PRO A 139 -7.92 -11.68 6.87
CA PRO A 139 -8.90 -12.58 6.25
C PRO A 139 -9.66 -11.97 5.07
N ALA A 140 -9.71 -10.65 4.95
CA ALA A 140 -10.28 -9.96 3.80
C ALA A 140 -9.46 -10.15 2.51
N GLY A 141 -8.20 -10.60 2.63
CA GLY A 141 -7.27 -10.68 1.51
C GLY A 141 -6.81 -9.32 1.01
N HIS A 142 -6.08 -9.33 -0.10
CA HIS A 142 -5.60 -8.11 -0.74
C HIS A 142 -5.84 -8.14 -2.24
N ILE A 143 -6.01 -6.97 -2.85
CA ILE A 143 -6.23 -6.81 -4.29
C ILE A 143 -5.36 -5.69 -4.84
N ALA A 144 -4.83 -5.89 -6.04
CA ALA A 144 -4.22 -4.88 -6.87
C ALA A 144 -4.76 -4.96 -8.29
N THR A 145 -4.51 -3.96 -9.11
CA THR A 145 -4.81 -3.99 -10.54
C THR A 145 -3.52 -3.99 -11.33
N TYR A 146 -3.37 -4.95 -12.25
CA TYR A 146 -2.22 -5.01 -13.14
C TYR A 146 -2.28 -3.88 -14.17
N VAL A 147 -1.18 -3.16 -14.30
CA VAL A 147 -1.10 -1.99 -15.19
C VAL A 147 -0.07 -2.18 -16.33
N GLY A 148 0.47 -3.38 -16.47
CA GLY A 148 1.47 -3.69 -17.48
C GLY A 148 2.91 -3.70 -16.94
N ASN A 149 3.85 -4.15 -17.76
CA ASN A 149 5.29 -4.12 -17.48
C ASN A 149 5.71 -4.71 -16.12
N GLY A 150 5.03 -5.77 -15.67
CA GLY A 150 5.29 -6.39 -14.37
C GLY A 150 4.87 -5.53 -13.18
N LYS A 151 4.06 -4.50 -13.39
CA LYS A 151 3.60 -3.58 -12.35
C LYS A 151 2.11 -3.74 -12.06
N ALA A 152 1.77 -3.50 -10.81
CA ALA A 152 0.39 -3.38 -10.37
C ALA A 152 0.23 -2.16 -9.46
N VAL A 153 -0.98 -1.62 -9.40
CA VAL A 153 -1.32 -0.51 -8.51
C VAL A 153 -2.23 -1.00 -7.40
N THR A 154 -1.89 -0.64 -6.18
CA THR A 154 -2.66 -0.93 -4.98
C THR A 154 -2.42 0.13 -3.90
N ASN A 155 -3.14 0.02 -2.77
CA ASN A 155 -2.83 0.80 -1.58
C ASN A 155 -1.73 0.11 -0.76
N MET A 156 -0.86 0.91 -0.19
CA MET A 156 0.18 0.49 0.74
C MET A 156 -0.21 0.82 2.19
N PRO A 157 0.54 0.33 3.19
CA PRO A 157 0.40 0.78 4.57
C PRO A 157 0.35 2.32 4.65
N GLY A 158 -0.54 2.88 5.48
CA GLY A 158 -0.82 4.31 5.52
C GLY A 158 -1.80 4.81 4.44
N GLY A 159 -2.30 3.92 3.57
CA GLY A 159 -3.36 4.25 2.61
C GLY A 159 -2.90 4.96 1.34
N LYS A 160 -1.60 5.08 1.10
CA LYS A 160 -1.05 5.64 -0.14
C LYS A 160 -1.22 4.69 -1.31
N VAL A 161 -1.68 5.21 -2.45
CA VAL A 161 -1.74 4.47 -3.72
C VAL A 161 -0.34 4.42 -4.33
N LYS A 162 0.12 3.22 -4.69
CA LYS A 162 1.45 3.04 -5.28
C LYS A 162 1.45 2.02 -6.41
N LYS A 163 2.32 2.26 -7.38
CA LYS A 163 2.73 1.28 -8.39
C LYS A 163 3.84 0.41 -7.80
N ILE A 164 3.65 -0.90 -7.82
CA ILE A 164 4.55 -1.89 -7.24
C ILE A 164 4.93 -2.95 -8.26
N ASP A 165 6.04 -3.62 -8.04
CA ASP A 165 6.34 -4.87 -8.73
C ASP A 165 5.49 -5.98 -8.08
N TRP A 166 4.51 -6.52 -8.84
CA TRP A 166 3.58 -7.47 -8.27
C TRP A 166 4.23 -8.80 -7.86
N LYS A 167 5.34 -9.18 -8.51
CA LYS A 167 6.07 -10.42 -8.15
C LYS A 167 6.68 -10.33 -6.75
N LYS A 168 7.05 -9.13 -6.31
CA LYS A 168 7.55 -8.89 -4.95
C LYS A 168 6.49 -9.00 -3.86
N MET A 169 5.21 -9.00 -4.22
CA MET A 169 4.12 -9.27 -3.27
C MET A 169 4.09 -10.73 -2.82
N ASN A 170 4.75 -11.62 -3.55
CA ASN A 170 4.78 -13.07 -3.31
C ASN A 170 6.02 -13.51 -2.50
N SER A 171 6.93 -12.58 -2.19
CA SER A 171 8.18 -12.85 -1.47
C SER A 171 8.08 -12.64 0.04
#